data_5c8f4720f4e2a9e7b89479a698767695
#
_entry.id   5c8f4720f4e2a9e7b89479a698767695
#
_cell.length_a   1.000
_cell.length_b   1.000
_cell.length_c   1.000
_cell.angle_alpha   90.00
_cell.angle_beta   90.00
_cell.angle_gamma   90.00
#
_symmetry.space_group_name_H-M   'P 1'
#
loop_
_entity.id
_entity.type
_entity.pdbx_description
1 polymer ?
#
loop_
_entity_poly.entity_id
_entity_poly.type
_entity_poly.pdbx_seq_one_letter_code
_entity_poly.pdbx_strand_id
1 'polypeptide(L)'
;MSEADQAGARPPEAVLRQAETLLRHRDPAAAESLLRPLLAANPGLAPGWNALGRALNNLGRVPESEQAFSKAAQLSPDYLDAWLNLAHVRRRQGRLVEAETACGRAMELARPDTPEDFRARRLLASVCLLEGRADAAVDLLGSVLVASPDDPAVLHEFGDALRGQQRLEEALEVYLRCLQIAPDDHDARAALGIVQHGLDQHDAAAASFRQVLAREPGHTVAREGLIWTLEIQRDFEGALGLLQPILSAGSPPAWAVITAGRLLRRLGRHERALTMLETADMDGCSAEDRATIHATRGEILDDAGRFREAFEQFRRANACLPGGFDPQGYRQTIDRLAAFFTAERMDSLPRSGVSSDAPVFIVGMPRSGTSLIEQILGSHPRVEAGGERTEIYRMPRRLAHGHVAARWPECLLEVKEETLEQLADNYLQSAPGWARAPARITDKLPANYLNLGLIQLLLPAARVIWCRRDPMDTGLSCFQQNFRSEGMDFARDLGHIGLQQQGCRRLMEHWQRELSLPIHAVDYEQLIEDPEGQVRQLLAFAGLDWDEACLNFHRSRRVIRTASYEQVRQPIYKSSIGRWRHYEPWLAPLAAALEAPWISPGEPAGH
;
A
#
# COMPACT_ATOMS: atom_id res chain seq x y z
N MET A 1 -44.55 50.63 10.24
CA MET A 1 -44.27 50.03 8.90
C MET A 1 -45.60 49.76 8.27
N SER A 2 -45.92 50.48 7.21
CA SER A 2 -47.23 50.46 6.58
C SER A 2 -47.42 49.23 5.67
N GLU A 3 -48.65 48.77 5.53
CA GLU A 3 -49.06 47.66 4.64
C GLU A 3 -48.63 47.82 3.14
N ALA A 4 -48.07 48.97 2.78
CA ALA A 4 -47.58 49.25 1.43
C ALA A 4 -46.18 48.62 1.13
N ASP A 5 -45.38 48.19 2.13
CA ASP A 5 -44.05 47.60 1.91
C ASP A 5 -44.06 46.06 1.74
N GLN A 6 -45.24 45.40 1.88
CA GLN A 6 -45.38 43.94 1.68
C GLN A 6 -45.81 43.54 0.28
N ALA A 7 -46.14 44.47 -0.62
CA ALA A 7 -46.71 44.17 -1.91
C ALA A 7 -45.68 43.87 -3.05
N GLY A 8 -44.35 43.80 -2.77
CA GLY A 8 -43.31 43.61 -3.76
C GLY A 8 -42.38 42.39 -3.60
N ALA A 9 -42.44 41.70 -2.45
CA ALA A 9 -41.55 40.58 -2.17
C ALA A 9 -42.05 39.30 -2.90
N ARG A 10 -41.25 38.78 -3.81
CA ARG A 10 -41.52 37.46 -4.45
C ARG A 10 -41.69 36.41 -3.37
N PRO A 11 -42.65 35.48 -3.46
CA PRO A 11 -42.82 34.43 -2.48
C PRO A 11 -41.52 33.58 -2.39
N PRO A 12 -41.10 33.13 -1.22
CA PRO A 12 -39.86 32.39 -0.99
C PRO A 12 -39.68 31.19 -1.94
N GLU A 13 -40.75 30.47 -2.25
CA GLU A 13 -40.78 29.37 -3.19
C GLU A 13 -40.46 29.79 -4.63
N ALA A 14 -40.86 30.95 -5.06
CA ALA A 14 -40.59 31.45 -6.41
C ALA A 14 -39.10 31.81 -6.57
N VAL A 15 -38.50 32.42 -5.52
CA VAL A 15 -37.06 32.73 -5.48
C VAL A 15 -36.24 31.44 -5.47
N LEU A 16 -36.67 30.46 -4.67
CA LEU A 16 -36.00 29.14 -4.62
C LEU A 16 -36.05 28.45 -5.99
N ARG A 17 -37.19 28.37 -6.66
CA ARG A 17 -37.31 27.80 -7.99
C ARG A 17 -36.42 28.52 -9.02
N GLN A 18 -36.32 29.85 -8.94
CA GLN A 18 -35.43 30.62 -9.79
C GLN A 18 -33.96 30.29 -9.52
N ALA A 19 -33.54 30.18 -8.25
CA ALA A 19 -32.18 29.78 -7.87
C ALA A 19 -31.85 28.36 -8.37
N GLU A 20 -32.76 27.41 -8.25
CA GLU A 20 -32.58 26.06 -8.75
C GLU A 20 -32.45 26.03 -10.30
N THR A 21 -33.18 26.91 -10.99
CA THR A 21 -33.04 27.06 -12.44
C THR A 21 -31.68 27.60 -12.82
N LEU A 22 -31.17 28.60 -12.09
CA LEU A 22 -29.81 29.13 -12.29
C LEU A 22 -28.73 28.06 -12.03
N LEU A 23 -28.90 27.25 -11.00
CA LEU A 23 -27.99 26.14 -10.73
C LEU A 23 -27.98 25.10 -11.87
N ARG A 24 -29.15 24.79 -12.47
CA ARG A 24 -29.23 23.93 -13.66
C ARG A 24 -28.54 24.54 -14.88
N HIS A 25 -28.61 25.86 -15.04
CA HIS A 25 -27.95 26.60 -16.11
C HIS A 25 -26.47 26.94 -15.80
N ARG A 26 -25.90 26.36 -14.76
CA ARG A 26 -24.49 26.55 -14.33
C ARG A 26 -24.13 28.00 -14.00
N ASP A 27 -25.06 28.76 -13.43
CA ASP A 27 -24.81 30.09 -12.89
C ASP A 27 -24.95 30.09 -11.34
N PRO A 28 -23.95 29.55 -10.64
CA PRO A 28 -23.99 29.45 -9.18
C PRO A 28 -23.84 30.82 -8.49
N ALA A 29 -23.19 31.80 -9.11
CA ALA A 29 -23.01 33.13 -8.55
C ALA A 29 -24.34 33.90 -8.49
N ALA A 30 -25.14 33.85 -9.56
CA ALA A 30 -26.47 34.43 -9.58
C ALA A 30 -27.41 33.71 -8.59
N ALA A 31 -27.31 32.37 -8.49
CA ALA A 31 -28.07 31.62 -7.50
C ALA A 31 -27.72 32.02 -6.05
N GLU A 32 -26.43 32.16 -5.71
CA GLU A 32 -25.97 32.63 -4.39
C GLU A 32 -26.55 34.01 -4.09
N SER A 33 -26.48 34.95 -5.03
CA SER A 33 -26.96 36.31 -4.88
C SER A 33 -28.45 36.38 -4.57
N LEU A 34 -29.27 35.46 -5.09
CA LEU A 34 -30.69 35.35 -4.76
C LEU A 34 -30.94 34.65 -3.43
N LEU A 35 -30.16 33.64 -3.08
CA LEU A 35 -30.38 32.78 -1.91
C LEU A 35 -29.98 33.50 -0.58
N ARG A 36 -28.91 34.28 -0.59
CA ARG A 36 -28.47 34.95 0.64
C ARG A 36 -29.53 35.92 1.25
N PRO A 37 -30.14 36.84 0.49
CA PRO A 37 -31.20 37.69 1.02
C PRO A 37 -32.44 36.87 1.43
N LEU A 38 -32.80 35.85 0.64
CA LEU A 38 -33.91 34.95 0.96
C LEU A 38 -33.73 34.31 2.33
N LEU A 39 -32.52 33.75 2.58
CA LEU A 39 -32.19 33.05 3.84
C LEU A 39 -32.00 34.00 5.03
N ALA A 40 -31.59 35.24 4.77
CA ALA A 40 -31.57 36.27 5.81
C ALA A 40 -33.00 36.62 6.31
N ALA A 41 -33.98 36.64 5.38
CA ALA A 41 -35.39 36.83 5.70
C ALA A 41 -36.08 35.54 6.22
N ASN A 42 -35.59 34.36 5.80
CA ASN A 42 -36.20 33.05 6.11
C ASN A 42 -35.13 32.05 6.59
N PRO A 43 -34.54 32.23 7.78
CA PRO A 43 -33.41 31.40 8.24
C PRO A 43 -33.77 29.94 8.51
N GLY A 44 -35.06 29.59 8.61
CA GLY A 44 -35.59 28.23 8.77
C GLY A 44 -35.83 27.47 7.48
N LEU A 45 -35.53 28.06 6.30
CA LEU A 45 -35.82 27.44 5.00
C LEU A 45 -34.74 26.39 4.61
N ALA A 46 -34.90 25.15 5.06
CA ALA A 46 -33.94 24.08 4.80
C ALA A 46 -33.65 23.86 3.29
N PRO A 47 -34.64 23.83 2.37
CA PRO A 47 -34.34 23.72 0.93
C PRO A 47 -33.50 24.89 0.37
N GLY A 48 -33.67 26.09 0.94
CA GLY A 48 -32.86 27.25 0.58
C GLY A 48 -31.39 27.09 1.00
N TRP A 49 -31.14 26.58 2.20
CA TRP A 49 -29.78 26.28 2.67
C TRP A 49 -29.13 25.19 1.82
N ASN A 50 -29.88 24.16 1.44
CA ASN A 50 -29.36 23.11 0.55
C ASN A 50 -29.03 23.68 -0.85
N ALA A 51 -29.87 24.53 -1.40
CA ALA A 51 -29.60 25.20 -2.68
C ALA A 51 -28.37 26.13 -2.60
N LEU A 52 -28.22 26.88 -1.49
CA LEU A 52 -27.01 27.70 -1.24
C LEU A 52 -25.75 26.82 -1.12
N GLY A 53 -25.83 25.71 -0.42
CA GLY A 53 -24.72 24.74 -0.34
C GLY A 53 -24.27 24.25 -1.70
N ARG A 54 -25.22 23.94 -2.62
CA ARG A 54 -24.92 23.54 -4.00
C ARG A 54 -24.27 24.68 -4.80
N ALA A 55 -24.76 25.91 -4.65
CA ALA A 55 -24.16 27.08 -5.29
C ALA A 55 -22.71 27.28 -4.84
N LEU A 56 -22.46 27.24 -3.53
CA LEU A 56 -21.14 27.40 -2.93
C LEU A 56 -20.18 26.27 -3.32
N ASN A 57 -20.65 25.02 -3.41
CA ASN A 57 -19.86 23.89 -3.86
C ASN A 57 -19.42 24.06 -5.32
N ASN A 58 -20.31 24.52 -6.19
CA ASN A 58 -20.02 24.80 -7.61
C ASN A 58 -19.05 25.98 -7.78
N LEU A 59 -19.00 26.91 -6.82
CA LEU A 59 -18.03 28.01 -6.75
C LEU A 59 -16.69 27.59 -6.11
N GLY A 60 -16.53 26.34 -5.70
CA GLY A 60 -15.32 25.85 -5.05
C GLY A 60 -15.18 26.24 -3.58
N ARG A 61 -16.18 26.90 -2.98
CA ARG A 61 -16.19 27.36 -1.59
C ARG A 61 -16.65 26.24 -0.65
N VAL A 62 -15.83 25.18 -0.60
CA VAL A 62 -16.15 23.91 0.06
C VAL A 62 -16.51 24.06 1.56
N PRO A 63 -15.76 24.82 2.41
CA PRO A 63 -16.12 24.97 3.82
C PRO A 63 -17.47 25.63 4.04
N GLU A 64 -17.81 26.66 3.28
CA GLU A 64 -19.08 27.34 3.38
C GLU A 64 -20.25 26.49 2.86
N SER A 65 -20.00 25.71 1.82
CA SER A 65 -20.95 24.73 1.29
C SER A 65 -21.30 23.67 2.37
N GLU A 66 -20.32 23.15 3.08
CA GLU A 66 -20.57 22.20 4.18
C GLU A 66 -21.43 22.82 5.28
N GLN A 67 -21.13 24.07 5.69
CA GLN A 67 -21.94 24.76 6.69
C GLN A 67 -23.41 24.91 6.25
N ALA A 68 -23.62 25.23 4.98
CA ALA A 68 -24.96 25.38 4.42
C ALA A 68 -25.72 24.05 4.40
N PHE A 69 -25.08 22.94 3.96
CA PHE A 69 -25.68 21.61 3.99
C PHE A 69 -25.94 21.11 5.40
N SER A 70 -25.00 21.34 6.34
CA SER A 70 -25.19 21.01 7.76
C SER A 70 -26.39 21.75 8.34
N LYS A 71 -26.55 23.04 8.00
CA LYS A 71 -27.71 23.85 8.45
C LYS A 71 -29.01 23.30 7.86
N ALA A 72 -29.03 22.91 6.59
CA ALA A 72 -30.19 22.29 5.96
C ALA A 72 -30.60 20.99 6.67
N ALA A 73 -29.64 20.10 6.94
CA ALA A 73 -29.86 18.83 7.65
C ALA A 73 -30.29 19.01 9.11
N GLN A 74 -29.79 20.06 9.80
CA GLN A 74 -30.24 20.40 11.15
C GLN A 74 -31.68 20.94 11.19
N LEU A 75 -32.06 21.76 10.21
CA LEU A 75 -33.39 22.35 10.12
C LEU A 75 -34.46 21.32 9.71
N SER A 76 -34.09 20.35 8.88
CA SER A 76 -34.96 19.29 8.43
C SER A 76 -34.16 17.95 8.44
N PRO A 77 -34.17 17.22 9.58
CA PRO A 77 -33.41 15.95 9.71
C PRO A 77 -33.90 14.85 8.78
N ASP A 78 -35.07 14.98 8.19
CA ASP A 78 -35.69 14.12 7.19
C ASP A 78 -35.37 14.52 5.73
N TYR A 79 -34.58 15.58 5.54
CA TYR A 79 -34.25 16.08 4.22
C TYR A 79 -33.07 15.28 3.60
N LEU A 80 -33.40 14.22 2.88
CA LEU A 80 -32.47 13.26 2.30
C LEU A 80 -31.37 13.92 1.45
N ASP A 81 -31.74 14.85 0.54
CA ASP A 81 -30.75 15.51 -0.33
C ASP A 81 -29.72 16.34 0.44
N ALA A 82 -30.09 16.90 1.61
CA ALA A 82 -29.14 17.62 2.43
C ALA A 82 -28.06 16.68 3.01
N TRP A 83 -28.46 15.48 3.44
CA TRP A 83 -27.52 14.45 3.92
C TRP A 83 -26.63 13.92 2.81
N LEU A 84 -27.16 13.66 1.62
CA LEU A 84 -26.35 13.21 0.48
C LEU A 84 -25.32 14.27 0.06
N ASN A 85 -25.73 15.54 -0.01
CA ASN A 85 -24.82 16.63 -0.34
C ASN A 85 -23.75 16.84 0.75
N LEU A 86 -24.13 16.73 2.02
CA LEU A 86 -23.21 16.79 3.14
C LEU A 86 -22.17 15.67 3.10
N ALA A 87 -22.62 14.44 2.84
CA ALA A 87 -21.74 13.29 2.68
C ALA A 87 -20.74 13.50 1.52
N HIS A 88 -21.23 13.98 0.38
CA HIS A 88 -20.37 14.27 -0.78
C HIS A 88 -19.28 15.30 -0.47
N VAL A 89 -19.62 16.40 0.22
CA VAL A 89 -18.64 17.44 0.55
C VAL A 89 -17.63 16.93 1.57
N ARG A 90 -18.05 16.20 2.60
CA ARG A 90 -17.16 15.60 3.62
C ARG A 90 -16.21 14.59 3.02
N ARG A 91 -16.69 13.73 2.10
CA ARG A 91 -15.85 12.81 1.35
C ARG A 91 -14.74 13.55 0.59
N ARG A 92 -15.09 14.66 -0.11
CA ARG A 92 -14.09 15.49 -0.84
C ARG A 92 -13.06 16.15 0.09
N GLN A 93 -13.40 16.40 1.33
CA GLN A 93 -12.49 16.94 2.37
C GLN A 93 -11.65 15.84 3.04
N GLY A 94 -11.84 14.55 2.70
CA GLY A 94 -11.18 13.42 3.36
C GLY A 94 -11.74 13.08 4.75
N ARG A 95 -12.87 13.68 5.15
CA ARG A 95 -13.55 13.43 6.43
C ARG A 95 -14.47 12.22 6.29
N LEU A 96 -13.83 11.04 6.12
CA LEU A 96 -14.53 9.83 5.67
C LEU A 96 -15.54 9.30 6.69
N VAL A 97 -15.19 9.27 8.00
CA VAL A 97 -16.10 8.82 9.07
C VAL A 97 -17.38 9.66 9.14
N GLU A 98 -17.25 10.97 8.96
CA GLU A 98 -18.40 11.87 8.97
C GLU A 98 -19.21 11.78 7.67
N ALA A 99 -18.55 11.48 6.55
CA ALA A 99 -19.22 11.19 5.29
C ALA A 99 -20.03 9.90 5.38
N GLU A 100 -19.47 8.83 5.96
CA GLU A 100 -20.16 7.56 6.22
C GLU A 100 -21.40 7.76 7.09
N THR A 101 -21.27 8.51 8.19
CA THR A 101 -22.41 8.85 9.06
C THR A 101 -23.53 9.55 8.28
N ALA A 102 -23.20 10.50 7.42
CA ALA A 102 -24.19 11.21 6.61
C ALA A 102 -24.83 10.30 5.54
N CYS A 103 -24.06 9.37 4.92
CA CYS A 103 -24.60 8.36 4.03
C CYS A 103 -25.59 7.43 4.76
N GLY A 104 -25.23 6.97 5.98
CA GLY A 104 -26.10 6.13 6.81
C GLY A 104 -27.46 6.81 7.08
N ARG A 105 -27.44 8.12 7.44
CA ARG A 105 -28.68 8.88 7.61
C ARG A 105 -29.49 9.01 6.30
N ALA A 106 -28.84 9.22 5.17
CA ALA A 106 -29.52 9.25 3.88
C ALA A 106 -30.17 7.89 3.54
N MET A 107 -29.50 6.77 3.81
CA MET A 107 -30.04 5.42 3.60
C MET A 107 -31.23 5.10 4.54
N GLU A 108 -31.20 5.56 5.79
CA GLU A 108 -32.33 5.40 6.71
C GLU A 108 -33.58 6.16 6.23
N LEU A 109 -33.40 7.27 5.55
CA LEU A 109 -34.50 8.10 5.02
C LEU A 109 -35.01 7.65 3.66
N ALA A 110 -34.15 7.03 2.87
CA ALA A 110 -34.51 6.53 1.56
C ALA A 110 -35.38 5.28 1.66
N ARG A 111 -36.35 5.16 0.76
CA ARG A 111 -37.09 3.89 0.64
C ARG A 111 -36.19 2.88 -0.08
N PRO A 112 -36.12 1.62 0.38
CA PRO A 112 -35.34 0.59 -0.30
C PRO A 112 -35.63 0.51 -1.79
N ASP A 113 -34.60 0.27 -2.58
CA ASP A 113 -34.64 0.05 -4.03
C ASP A 113 -35.23 1.23 -4.83
N THR A 114 -35.10 2.44 -4.30
CA THR A 114 -35.42 3.70 -5.03
C THR A 114 -34.15 4.36 -5.60
N PRO A 115 -34.28 5.27 -6.57
CA PRO A 115 -33.14 6.04 -7.08
C PRO A 115 -32.36 6.79 -5.99
N GLU A 116 -33.05 7.24 -4.94
CA GLU A 116 -32.46 7.92 -3.79
C GLU A 116 -31.60 6.95 -2.96
N ASP A 117 -32.09 5.75 -2.71
CA ASP A 117 -31.37 4.69 -2.01
C ASP A 117 -30.12 4.26 -2.81
N PHE A 118 -30.25 4.09 -4.12
CA PHE A 118 -29.12 3.78 -4.99
C PHE A 118 -28.05 4.89 -4.98
N ARG A 119 -28.45 6.15 -4.96
CA ARG A 119 -27.52 7.29 -4.81
C ARG A 119 -26.79 7.24 -3.49
N ALA A 120 -27.47 6.92 -2.38
CA ALA A 120 -26.87 6.80 -1.07
C ALA A 120 -25.88 5.62 -1.01
N ARG A 121 -26.25 4.45 -1.53
CA ARG A 121 -25.38 3.26 -1.59
C ARG A 121 -24.12 3.53 -2.44
N ARG A 122 -24.25 4.16 -3.60
CA ARG A 122 -23.11 4.53 -4.45
C ARG A 122 -22.15 5.48 -3.74
N LEU A 123 -22.70 6.50 -3.07
CA LEU A 123 -21.86 7.45 -2.31
C LEU A 123 -21.16 6.76 -1.14
N LEU A 124 -21.85 5.89 -0.40
CA LEU A 124 -21.24 5.09 0.67
C LEU A 124 -20.17 4.16 0.14
N ALA A 125 -20.40 3.48 -0.99
CA ALA A 125 -19.39 2.64 -1.64
C ALA A 125 -18.13 3.44 -1.99
N SER A 126 -18.28 4.67 -2.50
CA SER A 126 -17.13 5.54 -2.78
C SER A 126 -16.36 5.96 -1.51
N VAL A 127 -17.04 6.10 -0.36
CA VAL A 127 -16.40 6.33 0.95
C VAL A 127 -15.64 5.08 1.39
N CYS A 128 -16.27 3.90 1.30
CA CYS A 128 -15.65 2.61 1.64
C CYS A 128 -14.37 2.36 0.83
N LEU A 129 -14.37 2.69 -0.48
CA LEU A 129 -13.17 2.56 -1.32
C LEU A 129 -12.03 3.45 -0.85
N LEU A 130 -12.31 4.69 -0.45
CA LEU A 130 -11.30 5.60 0.08
C LEU A 130 -10.75 5.15 1.45
N GLU A 131 -11.53 4.39 2.22
CA GLU A 131 -11.10 3.77 3.49
C GLU A 131 -10.41 2.40 3.31
N GLY A 132 -10.29 1.92 2.05
CA GLY A 132 -9.73 0.59 1.75
C GLY A 132 -10.67 -0.58 2.07
N ARG A 133 -11.97 -0.32 2.30
CA ARG A 133 -13.02 -1.32 2.55
C ARG A 133 -13.70 -1.74 1.24
N ALA A 134 -12.92 -2.32 0.33
CA ALA A 134 -13.39 -2.68 -0.99
C ALA A 134 -14.50 -3.75 -0.96
N ASP A 135 -14.52 -4.64 0.05
CA ASP A 135 -15.55 -5.66 0.22
C ASP A 135 -16.94 -5.01 0.39
N ALA A 136 -17.06 -4.06 1.30
CA ALA A 136 -18.30 -3.32 1.52
C ALA A 136 -18.75 -2.55 0.26
N ALA A 137 -17.81 -2.01 -0.50
CA ALA A 137 -18.12 -1.31 -1.74
C ALA A 137 -18.67 -2.26 -2.81
N VAL A 138 -18.11 -3.46 -2.96
CA VAL A 138 -18.61 -4.50 -3.89
C VAL A 138 -20.04 -4.90 -3.55
N ASP A 139 -20.34 -5.15 -2.27
CA ASP A 139 -21.68 -5.54 -1.82
C ASP A 139 -22.71 -4.43 -2.11
N LEU A 140 -22.36 -3.18 -1.77
CA LEU A 140 -23.23 -2.02 -2.02
C LEU A 140 -23.51 -1.83 -3.51
N LEU A 141 -22.45 -1.79 -4.34
CA LEU A 141 -22.58 -1.55 -5.78
C LEU A 141 -23.20 -2.74 -6.52
N GLY A 142 -22.92 -3.97 -6.07
CA GLY A 142 -23.56 -5.16 -6.59
C GLY A 142 -25.08 -5.11 -6.44
N SER A 143 -25.59 -4.64 -5.30
CA SER A 143 -27.03 -4.45 -5.10
C SER A 143 -27.63 -3.39 -6.02
N VAL A 144 -26.90 -2.31 -6.32
CA VAL A 144 -27.32 -1.26 -7.26
C VAL A 144 -27.30 -1.79 -8.71
N LEU A 145 -26.28 -2.60 -9.06
CA LEU A 145 -26.12 -3.15 -10.40
C LEU A 145 -27.24 -4.14 -10.76
N VAL A 146 -27.79 -4.88 -9.77
CA VAL A 146 -28.97 -5.74 -9.98
C VAL A 146 -30.18 -4.93 -10.49
N ALA A 147 -30.38 -3.71 -9.97
CA ALA A 147 -31.48 -2.84 -10.35
C ALA A 147 -31.21 -2.03 -11.64
N SER A 148 -29.93 -1.75 -11.91
CA SER A 148 -29.49 -0.94 -13.06
C SER A 148 -28.31 -1.61 -13.76
N PRO A 149 -28.52 -2.77 -14.42
CA PRO A 149 -27.44 -3.61 -14.92
C PRO A 149 -26.62 -2.99 -16.05
N ASP A 150 -27.18 -2.01 -16.76
CA ASP A 150 -26.56 -1.36 -17.93
C ASP A 150 -26.27 0.14 -17.68
N ASP A 151 -26.21 0.58 -16.42
CA ASP A 151 -25.76 1.94 -16.09
C ASP A 151 -24.22 2.00 -16.14
N PRO A 152 -23.61 2.73 -17.12
CA PRO A 152 -22.16 2.78 -17.26
C PRO A 152 -21.45 3.33 -16.02
N ALA A 153 -22.09 4.30 -15.33
CA ALA A 153 -21.48 4.89 -14.13
C ALA A 153 -21.43 3.88 -12.96
N VAL A 154 -22.46 3.05 -12.80
CA VAL A 154 -22.49 1.98 -11.80
C VAL A 154 -21.48 0.89 -12.16
N LEU A 155 -21.41 0.50 -13.44
CA LEU A 155 -20.42 -0.47 -13.92
C LEU A 155 -19.00 0.01 -13.68
N HIS A 156 -18.69 1.28 -13.95
CA HIS A 156 -17.37 1.86 -13.69
C HIS A 156 -17.03 1.78 -12.19
N GLU A 157 -17.92 2.27 -11.32
CA GLU A 157 -17.70 2.24 -9.86
C GLU A 157 -17.56 0.81 -9.32
N PHE A 158 -18.32 -0.14 -9.87
CA PHE A 158 -18.22 -1.56 -9.49
C PHE A 158 -16.91 -2.18 -9.96
N GLY A 159 -16.44 -1.85 -11.16
CA GLY A 159 -15.11 -2.22 -11.64
C GLY A 159 -13.99 -1.69 -10.73
N ASP A 160 -14.10 -0.45 -10.26
CA ASP A 160 -13.16 0.13 -9.30
C ASP A 160 -13.16 -0.62 -7.96
N ALA A 161 -14.33 -1.03 -7.48
CA ALA A 161 -14.46 -1.81 -6.25
C ALA A 161 -13.82 -3.21 -6.38
N LEU A 162 -14.08 -3.91 -7.48
CA LEU A 162 -13.47 -5.21 -7.78
C LEU A 162 -11.94 -5.10 -7.92
N ARG A 163 -11.44 -4.05 -8.58
CA ARG A 163 -10.02 -3.74 -8.68
C ARG A 163 -9.41 -3.50 -7.30
N GLY A 164 -10.11 -2.80 -6.42
CA GLY A 164 -9.71 -2.60 -5.01
C GLY A 164 -9.56 -3.91 -4.24
N GLN A 165 -10.39 -4.91 -4.52
CA GLN A 165 -10.30 -6.28 -3.99
C GLN A 165 -9.24 -7.15 -4.70
N GLN A 166 -8.53 -6.65 -5.70
CA GLN A 166 -7.64 -7.44 -6.57
C GLN A 166 -8.35 -8.54 -7.39
N ARG A 167 -9.66 -8.43 -7.59
CA ARG A 167 -10.47 -9.31 -8.46
C ARG A 167 -10.37 -8.82 -9.89
N LEU A 168 -9.15 -8.90 -10.45
CA LEU A 168 -8.81 -8.20 -11.70
C LEU A 168 -9.52 -8.78 -12.93
N GLU A 169 -9.73 -10.09 -12.98
CA GLU A 169 -10.43 -10.73 -14.10
C GLU A 169 -11.89 -10.28 -14.15
N GLU A 170 -12.57 -10.20 -13.02
CA GLU A 170 -13.94 -9.73 -12.95
C GLU A 170 -14.04 -8.22 -13.25
N ALA A 171 -13.09 -7.43 -12.75
CA ALA A 171 -13.00 -6.01 -13.08
C ALA A 171 -12.80 -5.79 -14.60
N LEU A 172 -12.00 -6.63 -15.26
CA LEU A 172 -11.79 -6.61 -16.70
C LEU A 172 -13.12 -6.77 -17.44
N GLU A 173 -13.93 -7.79 -17.09
CA GLU A 173 -15.22 -8.06 -17.70
C GLU A 173 -16.20 -6.89 -17.52
N VAL A 174 -16.24 -6.32 -16.32
CA VAL A 174 -17.11 -5.20 -15.95
C VAL A 174 -16.75 -3.94 -16.74
N TYR A 175 -15.47 -3.59 -16.85
CA TYR A 175 -15.05 -2.43 -17.65
C TYR A 175 -15.27 -2.65 -19.14
N LEU A 176 -15.07 -3.86 -19.66
CA LEU A 176 -15.39 -4.17 -21.06
C LEU A 176 -16.89 -3.97 -21.33
N ARG A 177 -17.78 -4.42 -20.43
CA ARG A 177 -19.23 -4.18 -20.53
C ARG A 177 -19.55 -2.68 -20.45
N CYS A 178 -18.95 -1.94 -19.52
CA CYS A 178 -19.10 -0.49 -19.42
C CYS A 178 -18.78 0.19 -20.78
N LEU A 179 -17.67 -0.18 -21.39
CA LEU A 179 -17.21 0.40 -22.66
C LEU A 179 -17.99 -0.09 -23.89
N GLN A 180 -18.71 -1.20 -23.82
CA GLN A 180 -19.69 -1.60 -24.86
C GLN A 180 -20.89 -0.64 -24.88
N ILE A 181 -21.32 -0.16 -23.71
CA ILE A 181 -22.46 0.74 -23.54
C ILE A 181 -22.02 2.21 -23.75
N ALA A 182 -20.89 2.59 -23.18
CA ALA A 182 -20.31 3.94 -23.25
C ALA A 182 -18.89 3.90 -23.86
N PRO A 183 -18.75 3.79 -25.20
CA PRO A 183 -17.44 3.65 -25.85
C PRO A 183 -16.50 4.85 -25.66
N ASP A 184 -17.05 6.02 -25.37
CA ASP A 184 -16.31 7.28 -25.18
C ASP A 184 -16.04 7.60 -23.71
N ASP A 185 -16.27 6.66 -22.79
CA ASP A 185 -15.86 6.79 -21.39
C ASP A 185 -14.34 6.58 -21.27
N HIS A 186 -13.62 7.71 -21.25
CA HIS A 186 -12.16 7.70 -21.22
C HIS A 186 -11.62 7.28 -19.85
N ASP A 187 -12.33 7.58 -18.76
CA ASP A 187 -11.95 7.15 -17.41
C ASP A 187 -12.09 5.62 -17.25
N ALA A 188 -13.20 5.04 -17.72
CA ALA A 188 -13.39 3.59 -17.74
C ALA A 188 -12.34 2.89 -18.61
N ARG A 189 -11.96 3.47 -19.75
CA ARG A 189 -10.90 2.92 -20.62
C ARG A 189 -9.51 3.01 -19.97
N ALA A 190 -9.21 4.08 -19.25
CA ALA A 190 -7.98 4.19 -18.47
C ALA A 190 -7.95 3.16 -17.34
N ALA A 191 -9.06 2.96 -16.63
CA ALA A 191 -9.20 1.95 -15.59
C ALA A 191 -9.06 0.51 -16.16
N LEU A 192 -9.64 0.24 -17.34
CA LEU A 192 -9.41 -1.01 -18.08
C LEU A 192 -7.91 -1.23 -18.35
N GLY A 193 -7.20 -0.19 -18.80
CA GLY A 193 -5.74 -0.26 -19.01
C GLY A 193 -4.97 -0.62 -17.74
N ILE A 194 -5.37 -0.08 -16.58
CA ILE A 194 -4.76 -0.43 -15.29
C ILE A 194 -4.99 -1.91 -14.95
N VAL A 195 -6.22 -2.41 -15.18
CA VAL A 195 -6.55 -3.82 -14.91
C VAL A 195 -5.79 -4.75 -15.86
N GLN A 196 -5.74 -4.42 -17.16
CA GLN A 196 -4.95 -5.16 -18.15
C GLN A 196 -3.46 -5.21 -17.77
N HIS A 197 -2.91 -4.08 -17.30
CA HIS A 197 -1.53 -4.04 -16.79
C HIS A 197 -1.34 -4.96 -15.58
N GLY A 198 -2.30 -4.97 -14.64
CA GLY A 198 -2.28 -5.85 -13.46
C GLY A 198 -2.40 -7.35 -13.80
N LEU A 199 -3.00 -7.67 -14.95
CA LEU A 199 -3.12 -9.03 -15.50
C LEU A 199 -1.96 -9.39 -16.45
N ASP A 200 -0.86 -8.63 -16.46
CA ASP A 200 0.29 -8.78 -17.37
C ASP A 200 -0.05 -8.69 -18.88
N GLN A 201 -1.24 -8.15 -19.22
CA GLN A 201 -1.68 -7.91 -20.60
C GLN A 201 -1.12 -6.57 -21.12
N HIS A 202 0.21 -6.40 -21.10
CA HIS A 202 0.87 -5.10 -21.29
C HIS A 202 0.60 -4.47 -22.67
N ASP A 203 0.46 -5.26 -23.72
CA ASP A 203 0.16 -4.75 -25.06
C ASP A 203 -1.26 -4.17 -25.13
N ALA A 204 -2.24 -4.85 -24.51
CA ALA A 204 -3.62 -4.39 -24.42
C ALA A 204 -3.72 -3.13 -23.55
N ALA A 205 -3.02 -3.10 -22.41
CA ALA A 205 -2.93 -1.94 -21.53
C ALA A 205 -2.37 -0.71 -22.26
N ALA A 206 -1.25 -0.87 -22.98
CA ALA A 206 -0.66 0.21 -23.77
C ALA A 206 -1.62 0.72 -24.85
N ALA A 207 -2.37 -0.18 -25.51
CA ALA A 207 -3.37 0.19 -26.50
C ALA A 207 -4.52 0.99 -25.88
N SER A 208 -5.05 0.54 -24.71
CA SER A 208 -6.11 1.24 -23.97
C SER A 208 -5.69 2.65 -23.59
N PHE A 209 -4.50 2.81 -22.99
CA PHE A 209 -3.98 4.13 -22.60
C PHE A 209 -3.71 5.04 -23.81
N ARG A 210 -3.15 4.52 -24.92
CA ARG A 210 -2.93 5.30 -26.16
C ARG A 210 -4.24 5.78 -26.75
N GLN A 211 -5.32 4.99 -26.73
CA GLN A 211 -6.64 5.40 -27.18
C GLN A 211 -7.18 6.59 -26.37
N VAL A 212 -7.02 6.56 -25.06
CA VAL A 212 -7.40 7.69 -24.18
C VAL A 212 -6.59 8.92 -24.54
N LEU A 213 -5.26 8.82 -24.59
CA LEU A 213 -4.36 9.95 -24.85
C LEU A 213 -4.51 10.55 -26.26
N ALA A 214 -4.98 9.77 -27.23
CA ALA A 214 -5.29 10.27 -28.57
C ALA A 214 -6.51 11.22 -28.59
N ARG A 215 -7.45 11.06 -27.66
CA ARG A 215 -8.63 11.90 -27.50
C ARG A 215 -8.44 13.00 -26.45
N GLU A 216 -7.81 12.63 -25.35
CA GLU A 216 -7.51 13.50 -24.20
C GLU A 216 -6.01 13.48 -23.88
N PRO A 217 -5.18 14.25 -24.59
CA PRO A 217 -3.73 14.28 -24.36
C PRO A 217 -3.33 14.69 -22.92
N GLY A 218 -4.24 15.36 -22.19
CA GLY A 218 -4.09 15.77 -20.79
C GLY A 218 -4.43 14.72 -19.75
N HIS A 219 -4.96 13.54 -20.14
CA HIS A 219 -5.45 12.53 -19.19
C HIS A 219 -4.32 11.92 -18.36
N THR A 220 -4.20 12.33 -17.09
CA THR A 220 -3.06 12.02 -16.22
C THR A 220 -2.93 10.52 -15.95
N VAL A 221 -4.03 9.85 -15.60
CA VAL A 221 -4.03 8.42 -15.27
C VAL A 221 -3.58 7.57 -16.46
N ALA A 222 -4.08 7.88 -17.66
CA ALA A 222 -3.69 7.15 -18.87
C ALA A 222 -2.21 7.37 -19.23
N ARG A 223 -1.69 8.60 -19.01
CA ARG A 223 -0.27 8.90 -19.25
C ARG A 223 0.64 8.15 -18.30
N GLU A 224 0.34 8.21 -17.00
CA GLU A 224 1.10 7.49 -15.98
C GLU A 224 1.04 5.97 -16.20
N GLY A 225 -0.14 5.43 -16.49
CA GLY A 225 -0.33 4.02 -16.80
C GLY A 225 0.46 3.58 -18.04
N LEU A 226 0.48 4.41 -19.09
CA LEU A 226 1.29 4.12 -20.28
C LEU A 226 2.79 4.16 -19.99
N ILE A 227 3.26 5.11 -19.19
CA ILE A 227 4.67 5.19 -18.77
C ILE A 227 5.07 3.91 -18.03
N TRP A 228 4.29 3.45 -17.05
CA TRP A 228 4.55 2.20 -16.33
C TRP A 228 4.56 0.99 -17.24
N THR A 229 3.60 0.94 -18.17
CA THR A 229 3.50 -0.19 -19.11
C THR A 229 4.70 -0.24 -20.04
N LEU A 230 5.12 0.91 -20.59
CA LEU A 230 6.31 1.01 -21.44
C LEU A 230 7.59 0.70 -20.66
N GLU A 231 7.68 1.09 -19.38
CA GLU A 231 8.83 0.75 -18.53
C GLU A 231 8.98 -0.78 -18.37
N ILE A 232 7.88 -1.50 -18.16
CA ILE A 232 7.88 -2.98 -18.12
C ILE A 232 8.24 -3.59 -19.47
N GLN A 233 7.73 -3.03 -20.56
CA GLN A 233 8.07 -3.43 -21.93
C GLN A 233 9.50 -3.04 -22.32
N ARG A 234 10.24 -2.32 -21.44
CA ARG A 234 11.59 -1.78 -21.65
C ARG A 234 11.68 -0.75 -22.78
N ASP A 235 10.57 -0.15 -23.17
CA ASP A 235 10.53 1.00 -24.06
C ASP A 235 10.74 2.31 -23.27
N PHE A 236 11.97 2.48 -22.76
CA PHE A 236 12.33 3.63 -21.92
C PHE A 236 12.33 4.96 -22.70
N GLU A 237 12.62 4.92 -24.00
CA GLU A 237 12.56 6.10 -24.86
C GLU A 237 11.12 6.55 -25.08
N GLY A 238 10.20 5.63 -25.36
CA GLY A 238 8.78 5.93 -25.49
C GLY A 238 8.20 6.51 -24.19
N ALA A 239 8.54 5.90 -23.04
CA ALA A 239 8.15 6.42 -21.74
C ALA A 239 8.69 7.83 -21.46
N LEU A 240 9.97 8.09 -21.78
CA LEU A 240 10.60 9.41 -21.64
C LEU A 240 9.93 10.46 -22.56
N GLY A 241 9.55 10.05 -23.77
CA GLY A 241 8.83 10.92 -24.72
C GLY A 241 7.49 11.43 -24.17
N LEU A 242 6.76 10.60 -23.41
CA LEU A 242 5.51 10.99 -22.76
C LEU A 242 5.69 12.00 -21.62
N LEU A 243 6.87 12.07 -21.03
CA LEU A 243 7.22 13.04 -19.98
C LEU A 243 7.65 14.40 -20.54
N GLN A 244 8.11 14.49 -21.80
CA GLN A 244 8.66 15.72 -22.37
C GLN A 244 7.74 16.95 -22.23
N PRO A 245 6.43 16.88 -22.51
CA PRO A 245 5.53 18.03 -22.35
C PRO A 245 5.46 18.54 -20.90
N ILE A 246 5.55 17.60 -19.92
CA ILE A 246 5.49 17.92 -18.49
C ILE A 246 6.81 18.52 -18.02
N LEU A 247 7.93 17.94 -18.48
CA LEU A 247 9.28 18.39 -18.12
C LEU A 247 9.63 19.75 -18.75
N SER A 248 8.98 20.11 -19.86
CA SER A 248 9.15 21.41 -20.52
C SER A 248 8.32 22.53 -19.88
N ALA A 249 7.44 22.21 -18.93
CA ALA A 249 6.73 23.20 -18.13
C ALA A 249 7.73 23.91 -17.20
N GLY A 250 7.50 25.20 -16.90
CA GLY A 250 8.45 26.02 -16.14
C GLY A 250 8.78 25.50 -14.73
N SER A 251 7.94 24.63 -14.15
CA SER A 251 8.17 23.96 -12.86
C SER A 251 7.60 22.54 -12.95
N PRO A 252 8.38 21.56 -13.42
CA PRO A 252 7.91 20.19 -13.53
C PRO A 252 7.69 19.57 -12.14
N PRO A 253 6.63 18.79 -11.92
CA PRO A 253 6.37 18.14 -10.66
C PRO A 253 7.45 17.09 -10.34
N ALA A 254 7.76 16.91 -9.05
CA ALA A 254 8.82 16.01 -8.58
C ALA A 254 8.70 14.58 -9.16
N TRP A 255 7.50 14.02 -9.22
CA TRP A 255 7.29 12.68 -9.75
C TRP A 255 7.75 12.54 -11.22
N ALA A 256 7.55 13.55 -12.05
CA ALA A 256 7.96 13.52 -13.46
C ALA A 256 9.47 13.58 -13.59
N VAL A 257 10.12 14.42 -12.79
CA VAL A 257 11.60 14.56 -12.76
C VAL A 257 12.24 13.25 -12.25
N ILE A 258 11.70 12.67 -11.18
CA ILE A 258 12.16 11.39 -10.62
C ILE A 258 12.02 10.27 -11.65
N THR A 259 10.86 10.17 -12.30
CA THR A 259 10.60 9.14 -13.31
C THR A 259 11.54 9.31 -14.52
N ALA A 260 11.72 10.53 -15.01
CA ALA A 260 12.68 10.81 -16.09
C ALA A 260 14.13 10.45 -15.70
N GLY A 261 14.55 10.77 -14.47
CA GLY A 261 15.86 10.39 -13.94
C GLY A 261 16.06 8.87 -13.95
N ARG A 262 15.06 8.10 -13.48
CA ARG A 262 15.08 6.63 -13.50
C ARG A 262 15.14 6.06 -14.93
N LEU A 263 14.33 6.58 -15.85
CA LEU A 263 14.35 6.15 -17.25
C LEU A 263 15.68 6.44 -17.93
N LEU A 264 16.25 7.63 -17.71
CA LEU A 264 17.57 7.99 -18.23
C LEU A 264 18.68 7.10 -17.65
N ARG A 265 18.59 6.73 -16.36
CA ARG A 265 19.48 5.73 -15.74
C ARG A 265 19.40 4.39 -16.48
N ARG A 266 18.18 3.90 -16.76
CA ARG A 266 17.94 2.64 -17.52
C ARG A 266 18.54 2.68 -18.94
N LEU A 267 18.58 3.86 -19.53
CA LEU A 267 19.21 4.11 -20.83
C LEU A 267 20.74 4.27 -20.74
N GLY A 268 21.34 4.17 -19.55
CA GLY A 268 22.77 4.39 -19.31
C GLY A 268 23.21 5.86 -19.46
N ARG A 269 22.25 6.79 -19.49
CA ARG A 269 22.53 8.23 -19.70
C ARG A 269 22.73 8.95 -18.35
N HIS A 270 23.72 8.52 -17.57
CA HIS A 270 23.90 8.88 -16.17
C HIS A 270 24.03 10.40 -15.95
N GLU A 271 24.89 11.11 -16.72
CA GLU A 271 25.06 12.57 -16.56
C GLU A 271 23.76 13.33 -16.88
N ARG A 272 23.04 12.92 -17.92
CA ARG A 272 21.76 13.54 -18.26
C ARG A 272 20.70 13.28 -17.19
N ALA A 273 20.72 12.09 -16.56
CA ALA A 273 19.83 11.75 -15.45
C ALA A 273 20.12 12.62 -14.22
N LEU A 274 21.39 12.84 -13.88
CA LEU A 274 21.78 13.72 -12.78
C LEU A 274 21.36 15.17 -13.03
N THR A 275 21.63 15.69 -14.23
CA THR A 275 21.19 17.05 -14.62
C THR A 275 19.66 17.18 -14.57
N MET A 276 18.91 16.16 -15.02
CA MET A 276 17.45 16.16 -14.93
C MET A 276 16.98 16.29 -13.49
N LEU A 277 17.54 15.50 -12.57
CA LEU A 277 17.18 15.55 -11.16
C LEU A 277 17.56 16.86 -10.47
N GLU A 278 18.47 17.67 -11.04
CA GLU A 278 18.79 19.01 -10.55
C GLU A 278 17.72 20.05 -10.87
N THR A 279 16.85 19.78 -11.84
CA THR A 279 15.73 20.67 -12.17
C THR A 279 14.58 20.63 -11.18
N ALA A 280 14.57 19.67 -10.25
CA ALA A 280 13.53 19.57 -9.23
C ALA A 280 13.58 20.76 -8.26
N ASP A 281 12.41 21.34 -7.98
CA ASP A 281 12.24 22.34 -6.92
C ASP A 281 12.30 21.67 -5.55
N MET A 282 13.49 21.59 -4.97
CA MET A 282 13.72 20.91 -3.69
C MET A 282 12.98 21.56 -2.52
N ASP A 283 12.72 22.87 -2.56
CA ASP A 283 12.03 23.60 -1.48
C ASP A 283 10.52 23.37 -1.54
N GLY A 284 9.96 23.24 -2.74
CA GLY A 284 8.54 22.92 -2.96
C GLY A 284 8.20 21.44 -2.83
N CYS A 285 9.19 20.55 -2.77
CA CYS A 285 8.98 19.10 -2.65
C CYS A 285 8.61 18.66 -1.23
N SER A 286 7.83 17.58 -1.13
CA SER A 286 7.64 16.84 0.13
C SER A 286 8.97 16.24 0.64
N ALA A 287 9.06 15.93 1.92
CA ALA A 287 10.22 15.22 2.48
C ALA A 287 10.48 13.88 1.77
N GLU A 288 9.41 13.20 1.38
CA GLU A 288 9.45 11.91 0.66
C GLU A 288 9.98 12.07 -0.76
N ASP A 289 9.57 13.13 -1.48
CA ASP A 289 10.07 13.40 -2.83
C ASP A 289 11.55 13.76 -2.77
N ARG A 290 11.96 14.62 -1.81
CA ARG A 290 13.37 14.94 -1.59
C ARG A 290 14.21 13.69 -1.32
N ALA A 291 13.72 12.79 -0.44
CA ALA A 291 14.39 11.52 -0.16
C ALA A 291 14.52 10.68 -1.43
N THR A 292 13.46 10.61 -2.26
CA THR A 292 13.48 9.84 -3.51
C THR A 292 14.43 10.43 -4.55
N ILE A 293 14.47 11.75 -4.68
CA ILE A 293 15.42 12.44 -5.57
C ILE A 293 16.85 12.11 -5.16
N HIS A 294 17.18 12.24 -3.88
CA HIS A 294 18.52 11.90 -3.37
C HIS A 294 18.84 10.42 -3.55
N ALA A 295 17.90 9.50 -3.26
CA ALA A 295 18.09 8.06 -3.45
C ALA A 295 18.36 7.74 -4.93
N THR A 296 17.56 8.30 -5.86
CA THR A 296 17.76 8.10 -7.31
C THR A 296 19.10 8.66 -7.79
N ARG A 297 19.54 9.84 -7.29
CA ARG A 297 20.88 10.36 -7.56
C ARG A 297 21.97 9.41 -7.05
N GLY A 298 21.79 8.87 -5.83
CA GLY A 298 22.69 7.88 -5.25
C GLY A 298 22.83 6.64 -6.13
N GLU A 299 21.71 6.10 -6.61
CA GLU A 299 21.68 4.93 -7.50
C GLU A 299 22.38 5.20 -8.84
N ILE A 300 22.19 6.38 -9.43
CA ILE A 300 22.84 6.77 -10.69
C ILE A 300 24.35 6.91 -10.51
N LEU A 301 24.78 7.52 -9.42
CA LEU A 301 26.20 7.69 -9.08
C LEU A 301 26.88 6.37 -8.76
N ASP A 302 26.17 5.45 -8.13
CA ASP A 302 26.62 4.09 -7.83
C ASP A 302 26.82 3.28 -9.13
N ASP A 303 25.86 3.33 -10.07
CA ASP A 303 26.00 2.72 -11.40
C ASP A 303 27.16 3.33 -12.22
N ALA A 304 27.48 4.60 -11.99
CA ALA A 304 28.62 5.30 -12.60
C ALA A 304 29.96 5.04 -11.87
N GLY A 305 30.00 4.25 -10.78
CA GLY A 305 31.20 3.97 -10.00
C GLY A 305 31.66 5.14 -9.12
N ARG A 306 30.84 6.18 -8.95
CA ARG A 306 31.11 7.39 -8.14
C ARG A 306 30.68 7.18 -6.68
N PHE A 307 31.24 6.15 -6.00
CA PHE A 307 30.75 5.61 -4.73
C PHE A 307 30.73 6.63 -3.58
N ARG A 308 31.72 7.53 -3.49
CA ARG A 308 31.74 8.59 -2.47
C ARG A 308 30.52 9.51 -2.60
N GLU A 309 30.24 9.95 -3.81
CA GLU A 309 29.13 10.85 -4.08
C GLU A 309 27.78 10.12 -3.91
N ALA A 310 27.72 8.84 -4.34
CA ALA A 310 26.56 7.99 -4.13
C ALA A 310 26.23 7.84 -2.64
N PHE A 311 27.25 7.55 -1.81
CA PHE A 311 27.06 7.43 -0.35
C PHE A 311 26.51 8.71 0.26
N GLU A 312 27.04 9.86 -0.12
CA GLU A 312 26.56 11.16 0.36
C GLU A 312 25.09 11.41 -0.05
N GLN A 313 24.68 10.99 -1.26
CA GLN A 313 23.29 11.11 -1.68
C GLN A 313 22.38 10.16 -0.88
N PHE A 314 22.76 8.91 -0.63
CA PHE A 314 22.00 8.00 0.23
C PHE A 314 21.88 8.53 1.67
N ARG A 315 22.94 9.11 2.22
CA ARG A 315 22.92 9.77 3.52
C ARG A 315 21.92 10.92 3.57
N ARG A 316 21.88 11.76 2.51
CA ARG A 316 20.89 12.85 2.39
C ARG A 316 19.48 12.33 2.25
N ALA A 317 19.26 11.27 1.47
CA ALA A 317 17.96 10.63 1.33
C ALA A 317 17.40 10.19 2.68
N ASN A 318 18.23 9.48 3.47
CA ASN A 318 17.86 9.02 4.80
C ASN A 318 17.60 10.17 5.78
N ALA A 319 18.33 11.29 5.67
CA ALA A 319 18.15 12.48 6.50
C ALA A 319 16.87 13.28 6.19
N CYS A 320 16.29 13.13 4.99
CA CYS A 320 15.02 13.80 4.63
C CYS A 320 13.81 13.25 5.37
N LEU A 321 13.88 11.98 5.80
CA LEU A 321 12.74 11.29 6.42
C LEU A 321 12.84 11.37 7.95
N PRO A 322 11.71 11.55 8.66
CA PRO A 322 11.72 11.58 10.11
C PRO A 322 12.24 10.25 10.66
N GLY A 323 13.16 10.29 11.59
CA GLY A 323 13.64 9.12 12.32
C GLY A 323 12.64 8.72 13.41
N GLY A 324 12.42 7.43 13.58
CA GLY A 324 11.48 6.89 14.57
C GLY A 324 11.97 5.61 15.25
N PHE A 325 13.20 5.14 14.93
CA PHE A 325 13.74 3.94 15.55
C PHE A 325 14.19 4.20 16.98
N ASP A 326 13.71 3.37 17.90
CA ASP A 326 14.11 3.37 19.31
C ASP A 326 15.08 2.18 19.57
N PRO A 327 16.40 2.43 19.65
CA PRO A 327 17.39 1.36 19.88
C PRO A 327 17.22 0.65 21.23
N GLN A 328 16.80 1.38 22.27
CA GLN A 328 16.62 0.82 23.60
C GLN A 328 15.37 -0.05 23.65
N GLY A 329 14.24 0.45 23.13
CA GLY A 329 13.00 -0.31 23.03
C GLY A 329 13.14 -1.55 22.16
N TYR A 330 13.94 -1.49 21.09
CA TYR A 330 14.25 -2.66 20.28
C TYR A 330 15.03 -3.73 21.08
N ARG A 331 16.09 -3.35 21.80
CA ARG A 331 16.83 -4.30 22.68
C ARG A 331 15.92 -4.93 23.72
N GLN A 332 15.11 -4.12 24.40
CA GLN A 332 14.13 -4.61 25.38
C GLN A 332 13.16 -5.62 24.76
N THR A 333 12.72 -5.37 23.53
CA THR A 333 11.82 -6.28 22.81
C THR A 333 12.49 -7.62 22.55
N ILE A 334 13.72 -7.63 22.02
CA ILE A 334 14.47 -8.86 21.75
C ILE A 334 14.71 -9.66 23.02
N ASP A 335 15.19 -9.01 24.08
CA ASP A 335 15.48 -9.68 25.35
C ASP A 335 14.21 -10.23 26.02
N ARG A 336 13.11 -9.49 25.95
CA ARG A 336 11.81 -9.90 26.47
C ARG A 336 11.23 -11.11 25.72
N LEU A 337 11.32 -11.11 24.39
CA LEU A 337 10.91 -12.26 23.59
C LEU A 337 11.75 -13.50 23.92
N ALA A 338 13.08 -13.36 24.00
CA ALA A 338 13.96 -14.45 24.35
C ALA A 338 13.73 -14.98 25.78
N ALA A 339 13.48 -14.10 26.75
CA ALA A 339 13.19 -14.49 28.13
C ALA A 339 11.81 -15.15 28.30
N PHE A 340 10.85 -14.77 27.47
CA PHE A 340 9.48 -15.34 27.54
C PHE A 340 9.37 -16.69 26.85
N PHE A 341 9.84 -16.82 25.62
CA PHE A 341 9.68 -18.02 24.80
C PHE A 341 10.84 -19.01 25.05
N THR A 342 10.83 -19.68 26.17
CA THR A 342 11.73 -20.81 26.48
C THR A 342 11.04 -22.13 26.16
N ALA A 343 11.78 -23.21 25.91
CA ALA A 343 11.23 -24.54 25.64
C ALA A 343 10.24 -24.98 26.72
N GLU A 344 10.62 -24.81 28.00
CA GLU A 344 9.76 -25.13 29.15
C GLU A 344 8.43 -24.36 29.11
N ARG A 345 8.49 -23.04 28.83
CA ARG A 345 7.26 -22.24 28.75
C ARG A 345 6.44 -22.58 27.53
N MET A 346 7.07 -22.83 26.39
CA MET A 346 6.38 -23.26 25.18
C MET A 346 5.57 -24.54 25.38
N ASP A 347 6.02 -25.46 26.24
CA ASP A 347 5.29 -26.67 26.55
C ASP A 347 4.04 -26.42 27.41
N SER A 348 4.01 -25.33 28.16
CA SER A 348 2.90 -24.95 29.04
C SER A 348 1.88 -24.00 28.40
N LEU A 349 2.23 -23.36 27.28
CA LEU A 349 1.32 -22.43 26.60
C LEU A 349 0.26 -23.17 25.78
N PRO A 350 -0.96 -22.58 25.66
CA PRO A 350 -1.99 -23.11 24.76
C PRO A 350 -1.50 -23.10 23.32
N ARG A 351 -1.92 -24.09 22.55
CA ARG A 351 -1.59 -24.23 21.12
C ARG A 351 -2.86 -24.44 20.31
N SER A 352 -2.86 -24.00 19.09
CA SER A 352 -3.94 -24.36 18.17
C SER A 352 -3.86 -25.85 17.80
N GLY A 353 -5.02 -26.48 17.60
CA GLY A 353 -5.12 -27.85 17.07
C GLY A 353 -4.88 -27.94 15.55
N VAL A 354 -4.54 -26.85 14.88
CA VAL A 354 -4.34 -26.79 13.43
C VAL A 354 -3.09 -27.58 13.03
N SER A 355 -3.27 -28.64 12.26
CA SER A 355 -2.20 -29.56 11.83
C SER A 355 -1.66 -29.29 10.43
N SER A 356 -2.04 -28.18 9.79
CA SER A 356 -1.58 -27.86 8.43
C SER A 356 -0.07 -27.65 8.39
N ASP A 357 0.62 -28.39 7.51
CA ASP A 357 2.05 -28.25 7.24
C ASP A 357 2.34 -27.43 5.96
N ALA A 358 1.28 -26.85 5.35
CA ALA A 358 1.40 -26.03 4.15
C ALA A 358 2.17 -24.72 4.36
N PRO A 359 2.11 -24.00 5.52
CA PRO A 359 2.81 -22.74 5.67
C PRO A 359 4.34 -22.88 5.72
N VAL A 360 5.02 -22.04 4.95
CA VAL A 360 6.48 -21.88 4.94
C VAL A 360 6.80 -20.40 5.15
N PHE A 361 7.36 -20.08 6.30
CA PHE A 361 7.75 -18.71 6.65
C PHE A 361 9.19 -18.42 6.19
N ILE A 362 9.38 -17.36 5.40
CA ILE A 362 10.70 -16.92 4.92
C ILE A 362 11.05 -15.64 5.69
N VAL A 363 12.03 -15.74 6.59
CA VAL A 363 12.36 -14.70 7.57
C VAL A 363 13.83 -14.31 7.51
N GLY A 364 14.19 -13.20 8.15
CA GLY A 364 15.57 -12.71 8.28
C GLY A 364 15.62 -11.19 8.19
N MET A 365 16.80 -10.65 7.88
CA MET A 365 16.93 -9.24 7.62
C MET A 365 16.31 -8.87 6.26
N PRO A 366 15.73 -7.68 6.10
CA PRO A 366 15.47 -7.14 4.77
C PRO A 366 16.77 -7.17 3.94
N ARG A 367 16.66 -7.41 2.63
CA ARG A 367 17.81 -7.47 1.71
C ARG A 367 18.78 -8.66 1.92
N SER A 368 18.41 -9.64 2.71
CA SER A 368 19.20 -10.87 2.91
C SER A 368 18.92 -11.99 1.88
N GLY A 369 18.11 -11.72 0.84
CA GLY A 369 17.76 -12.72 -0.18
C GLY A 369 16.40 -13.37 0.00
N THR A 370 15.57 -12.94 0.95
CA THR A 370 14.23 -13.48 1.22
C THR A 370 13.33 -13.51 -0.03
N SER A 371 13.35 -12.47 -0.86
CA SER A 371 12.58 -12.43 -2.11
C SER A 371 13.09 -13.41 -3.17
N LEU A 372 14.39 -13.67 -3.21
CA LEU A 372 14.98 -14.67 -4.12
C LEU A 372 14.52 -16.07 -3.74
N ILE A 373 14.58 -16.41 -2.45
CA ILE A 373 14.11 -17.71 -1.93
C ILE A 373 12.62 -17.90 -2.23
N GLU A 374 11.78 -16.88 -1.98
CA GLU A 374 10.36 -16.96 -2.30
C GLU A 374 10.10 -17.16 -3.80
N GLN A 375 10.87 -16.48 -4.67
CA GLN A 375 10.72 -16.61 -6.12
C GLN A 375 11.13 -18.00 -6.61
N ILE A 376 12.20 -18.56 -6.05
CA ILE A 376 12.64 -19.92 -6.32
C ILE A 376 11.53 -20.92 -5.94
N LEU A 377 11.06 -20.87 -4.70
CA LEU A 377 10.00 -21.78 -4.21
C LEU A 377 8.69 -21.57 -4.95
N GLY A 378 8.27 -20.32 -5.17
CA GLY A 378 7.04 -19.98 -5.88
C GLY A 378 7.03 -20.29 -7.36
N SER A 379 8.18 -20.72 -7.94
CA SER A 379 8.25 -21.27 -9.29
C SER A 379 7.91 -22.75 -9.35
N HIS A 380 7.84 -23.43 -8.20
CA HIS A 380 7.41 -24.81 -8.12
C HIS A 380 5.88 -24.91 -8.30
N PRO A 381 5.35 -25.81 -9.16
CA PRO A 381 3.92 -25.87 -9.50
C PRO A 381 2.98 -26.20 -8.31
N ARG A 382 3.51 -26.76 -7.23
CA ARG A 382 2.75 -27.11 -6.01
C ARG A 382 2.90 -26.05 -4.90
N VAL A 383 3.55 -24.92 -5.15
CA VAL A 383 3.76 -23.83 -4.19
C VAL A 383 2.96 -22.62 -4.58
N GLU A 384 2.16 -22.12 -3.64
CA GLU A 384 1.53 -20.81 -3.75
C GLU A 384 2.38 -19.80 -2.98
N ALA A 385 2.80 -18.75 -3.65
CA ALA A 385 3.61 -17.74 -3.00
C ALA A 385 2.74 -16.58 -2.49
N GLY A 386 2.70 -16.43 -1.16
CA GLY A 386 1.83 -15.47 -0.44
C GLY A 386 2.38 -14.05 -0.35
N GLY A 387 3.68 -13.82 -0.64
CA GLY A 387 4.29 -12.49 -0.52
C GLY A 387 4.47 -12.02 0.92
N GLU A 388 4.43 -10.70 1.14
CA GLU A 388 4.60 -10.06 2.47
C GLU A 388 3.26 -9.96 3.18
N ARG A 389 2.89 -11.02 3.91
CA ARG A 389 1.65 -11.07 4.68
C ARG A 389 1.83 -10.44 6.06
N THR A 390 1.01 -9.44 6.38
CA THR A 390 1.17 -8.66 7.62
C THR A 390 0.30 -9.16 8.79
N GLU A 391 -0.53 -10.18 8.58
CA GLU A 391 -1.48 -10.69 9.57
C GLU A 391 -0.77 -11.17 10.84
N ILE A 392 0.22 -12.06 10.72
CA ILE A 392 1.02 -12.54 11.85
C ILE A 392 1.77 -11.37 12.53
N TYR A 393 2.36 -10.48 11.74
CA TYR A 393 3.10 -9.33 12.26
C TYR A 393 2.23 -8.39 13.11
N ARG A 394 0.95 -8.27 12.79
CA ARG A 394 -0.01 -7.42 13.51
C ARG A 394 -0.70 -8.12 14.69
N MET A 395 -0.67 -9.45 14.75
CA MET A 395 -1.35 -10.21 15.83
C MET A 395 -0.88 -9.84 17.25
N PRO A 396 0.43 -9.64 17.55
CA PRO A 396 0.88 -9.21 18.86
C PRO A 396 0.17 -7.97 19.40
N ARG A 397 -0.01 -6.96 18.55
CA ARG A 397 -0.75 -5.73 18.93
C ARG A 397 -2.22 -6.02 19.22
N ARG A 398 -2.87 -6.86 18.40
CA ARG A 398 -4.29 -7.23 18.59
C ARG A 398 -4.51 -8.01 19.86
N LEU A 399 -3.65 -8.98 20.15
CA LEU A 399 -3.70 -9.79 21.36
C LEU A 399 -3.47 -8.93 22.62
N ALA A 400 -2.50 -8.01 22.60
CA ALA A 400 -2.24 -7.11 23.71
C ALA A 400 -3.39 -6.11 23.99
N HIS A 401 -4.13 -5.64 22.96
CA HIS A 401 -5.26 -4.72 23.13
C HIS A 401 -6.50 -5.38 23.76
N GLY A 402 -6.65 -6.69 23.61
CA GLY A 402 -7.75 -7.47 24.24
C GLY A 402 -7.58 -7.70 25.74
N HIS A 403 -6.41 -7.42 26.31
CA HIS A 403 -6.07 -7.70 27.71
C HIS A 403 -5.63 -6.42 28.42
N VAL A 404 -6.43 -5.94 29.38
CA VAL A 404 -6.26 -4.62 30.03
C VAL A 404 -4.96 -4.52 30.87
N ALA A 405 -4.34 -5.63 31.25
CA ALA A 405 -3.21 -5.67 32.18
C ALA A 405 -1.93 -6.30 31.60
N ALA A 406 -1.98 -7.09 30.54
CA ALA A 406 -0.83 -7.83 30.04
C ALA A 406 -0.27 -7.25 28.74
N ARG A 407 1.04 -7.04 28.72
CA ARG A 407 1.77 -6.63 27.51
C ARG A 407 2.13 -7.86 26.67
N TRP A 408 2.45 -7.65 25.41
CA TRP A 408 3.07 -8.66 24.56
C TRP A 408 4.51 -8.97 25.05
N PRO A 409 4.93 -10.25 25.19
CA PRO A 409 4.21 -11.50 24.90
C PRO A 409 3.41 -12.09 26.07
N GLU A 410 3.45 -11.53 27.27
CA GLU A 410 2.87 -12.10 28.50
C GLU A 410 1.35 -12.25 28.41
N CYS A 411 0.66 -11.51 27.55
CA CYS A 411 -0.77 -11.72 27.30
C CYS A 411 -1.12 -13.16 26.82
N LEU A 412 -0.14 -13.88 26.26
CA LEU A 412 -0.32 -15.27 25.84
C LEU A 412 -0.66 -16.23 26.99
N LEU A 413 -0.32 -15.88 28.23
CA LEU A 413 -0.68 -16.67 29.43
C LEU A 413 -2.20 -16.69 29.69
N GLU A 414 -2.93 -15.73 29.14
CA GLU A 414 -4.37 -15.57 29.32
C GLU A 414 -5.18 -15.94 28.05
N VAL A 415 -4.50 -16.19 26.93
CA VAL A 415 -5.13 -16.56 25.66
C VAL A 415 -5.61 -18.01 25.72
N LYS A 416 -6.81 -18.27 25.24
CA LYS A 416 -7.38 -19.63 25.17
C LYS A 416 -7.00 -20.32 23.87
N GLU A 417 -7.01 -21.65 23.89
CA GLU A 417 -6.74 -22.49 22.72
C GLU A 417 -7.70 -22.18 21.56
N GLU A 418 -8.99 -22.03 21.83
CA GLU A 418 -10.00 -21.72 20.81
C GLU A 418 -9.71 -20.38 20.10
N THR A 419 -9.13 -19.42 20.83
CA THR A 419 -8.73 -18.13 20.23
C THR A 419 -7.56 -18.33 19.26
N LEU A 420 -6.59 -19.16 19.63
CA LEU A 420 -5.45 -19.47 18.75
C LEU A 420 -5.88 -20.26 17.51
N GLU A 421 -6.80 -21.23 17.67
CA GLU A 421 -7.41 -21.95 16.55
C GLU A 421 -8.09 -20.98 15.57
N GLN A 422 -8.96 -20.10 16.08
CA GLN A 422 -9.66 -19.13 15.24
C GLN A 422 -8.68 -18.20 14.49
N LEU A 423 -7.61 -17.76 15.15
CA LEU A 423 -6.60 -16.92 14.52
C LEU A 423 -5.82 -17.68 13.44
N ALA A 424 -5.48 -18.95 13.70
CA ALA A 424 -4.79 -19.81 12.75
C ALA A 424 -5.66 -20.11 11.53
N ASP A 425 -6.93 -20.46 11.73
CA ASP A 425 -7.88 -20.72 10.64
C ASP A 425 -8.11 -19.47 9.78
N ASN A 426 -8.34 -18.32 10.40
CA ASN A 426 -8.49 -17.05 9.68
C ASN A 426 -7.24 -16.73 8.84
N TYR A 427 -6.04 -16.97 9.40
CA TYR A 427 -4.79 -16.77 8.69
C TYR A 427 -4.66 -17.71 7.48
N LEU A 428 -5.01 -18.98 7.62
CA LEU A 428 -4.94 -19.94 6.53
C LEU A 428 -5.98 -19.63 5.45
N GLN A 429 -7.22 -19.35 5.84
CA GLN A 429 -8.31 -19.04 4.90
C GLN A 429 -8.05 -17.77 4.09
N SER A 430 -7.38 -16.79 4.66
CA SER A 430 -6.97 -15.55 3.95
C SER A 430 -5.75 -15.73 3.03
N ALA A 431 -5.11 -16.93 3.06
CA ALA A 431 -3.92 -17.17 2.24
C ALA A 431 -4.29 -17.28 0.75
N PRO A 432 -3.52 -16.63 -0.15
CA PRO A 432 -3.72 -16.79 -1.58
C PRO A 432 -3.70 -18.27 -1.98
N GLY A 433 -4.64 -18.66 -2.83
CA GLY A 433 -4.70 -20.04 -3.34
C GLY A 433 -5.06 -21.12 -2.32
N TRP A 434 -5.41 -20.78 -1.07
CA TRP A 434 -5.76 -21.76 -0.03
C TRP A 434 -6.84 -22.75 -0.50
N ALA A 435 -7.87 -22.25 -1.18
CA ALA A 435 -8.97 -23.07 -1.69
C ALA A 435 -8.51 -24.14 -2.73
N ARG A 436 -7.33 -23.96 -3.34
CA ARG A 436 -6.74 -24.94 -4.28
C ARG A 436 -5.93 -26.03 -3.59
N ALA A 437 -5.84 -25.98 -2.25
CA ALA A 437 -5.07 -26.90 -1.42
C ALA A 437 -3.62 -27.11 -1.93
N PRO A 438 -2.81 -26.05 -2.07
CA PRO A 438 -1.42 -26.17 -2.51
C PRO A 438 -0.62 -26.98 -1.50
N ALA A 439 0.45 -27.65 -1.94
CA ALA A 439 1.31 -28.39 -1.02
C ALA A 439 2.03 -27.44 -0.04
N ARG A 440 2.40 -26.26 -0.51
CA ARG A 440 3.04 -25.22 0.33
C ARG A 440 2.50 -23.84 -0.01
N ILE A 441 2.45 -22.98 1.03
CA ILE A 441 2.13 -21.55 0.91
C ILE A 441 3.26 -20.78 1.60
N THR A 442 3.93 -19.90 0.88
CA THR A 442 4.97 -19.06 1.49
C THR A 442 4.38 -17.81 2.13
N ASP A 443 4.90 -17.43 3.29
CA ASP A 443 4.75 -16.09 3.88
C ASP A 443 6.16 -15.50 3.98
N LYS A 444 6.45 -14.55 3.10
CA LYS A 444 7.77 -13.94 3.05
C LYS A 444 7.71 -12.53 3.64
N LEU A 445 7.56 -12.43 4.93
CA LEU A 445 7.73 -11.19 5.66
C LEU A 445 9.01 -11.30 6.52
N PRO A 446 10.11 -10.63 6.13
CA PRO A 446 11.38 -10.73 6.85
C PRO A 446 11.24 -10.54 8.35
N ALA A 447 10.45 -9.55 8.80
CA ALA A 447 10.23 -9.20 10.19
C ALA A 447 9.49 -10.28 11.02
N ASN A 448 8.92 -11.32 10.40
CA ASN A 448 8.28 -12.41 11.13
C ASN A 448 9.28 -13.23 11.98
N TYR A 449 10.59 -12.99 11.87
CA TYR A 449 11.55 -13.52 12.84
C TYR A 449 11.25 -13.11 14.29
N LEU A 450 10.56 -11.98 14.49
CA LEU A 450 10.10 -11.53 15.83
C LEU A 450 8.97 -12.38 16.41
N ASN A 451 8.28 -13.16 15.57
CA ASN A 451 7.01 -13.80 15.92
C ASN A 451 7.05 -15.34 15.83
N LEU A 452 8.24 -15.97 15.74
CA LEU A 452 8.31 -17.44 15.56
C LEU A 452 7.73 -18.20 16.74
N GLY A 453 7.84 -17.67 17.97
CA GLY A 453 7.15 -18.25 19.14
C GLY A 453 5.63 -18.27 18.97
N LEU A 454 5.04 -17.18 18.49
CA LEU A 454 3.60 -17.14 18.18
C LEU A 454 3.25 -18.07 17.01
N ILE A 455 4.07 -18.09 15.96
CA ILE A 455 3.87 -18.99 14.82
C ILE A 455 3.80 -20.44 15.25
N GLN A 456 4.67 -20.87 16.17
CA GLN A 456 4.62 -22.24 16.71
C GLN A 456 3.32 -22.53 17.47
N LEU A 457 2.78 -21.56 18.20
CA LEU A 457 1.51 -21.74 18.91
C LEU A 457 0.31 -21.79 17.96
N LEU A 458 0.36 -21.05 16.85
CA LEU A 458 -0.70 -21.01 15.85
C LEU A 458 -0.62 -22.17 14.84
N LEU A 459 0.58 -22.49 14.37
CA LEU A 459 0.83 -23.37 13.23
C LEU A 459 2.01 -24.30 13.54
N PRO A 460 1.83 -25.26 14.47
CA PRO A 460 2.93 -26.08 14.99
C PRO A 460 3.63 -26.95 13.94
N ALA A 461 2.98 -27.22 12.79
CA ALA A 461 3.54 -27.97 11.68
C ALA A 461 4.19 -27.09 10.58
N ALA A 462 4.24 -25.77 10.76
CA ALA A 462 4.86 -24.85 9.82
C ALA A 462 6.36 -25.06 9.71
N ARG A 463 6.95 -24.63 8.60
CA ARG A 463 8.39 -24.63 8.35
C ARG A 463 8.91 -23.20 8.28
N VAL A 464 10.17 -22.99 8.67
CA VAL A 464 10.81 -21.67 8.66
C VAL A 464 12.10 -21.74 7.85
N ILE A 465 12.26 -20.81 6.92
CA ILE A 465 13.50 -20.58 6.19
C ILE A 465 14.12 -19.28 6.67
N TRP A 466 15.30 -19.38 7.26
CA TRP A 466 16.07 -18.23 7.73
C TRP A 466 17.11 -17.82 6.70
N CYS A 467 16.87 -16.70 6.01
CA CYS A 467 17.80 -16.14 5.05
C CYS A 467 18.92 -15.37 5.75
N ARG A 468 20.16 -15.76 5.49
CA ARG A 468 21.39 -15.13 5.98
C ARG A 468 22.19 -14.60 4.79
N ARG A 469 22.88 -13.51 5.00
CA ARG A 469 23.77 -12.88 4.03
C ARG A 469 24.86 -12.13 4.79
N ASP A 470 26.00 -11.89 4.13
CA ASP A 470 27.07 -11.03 4.67
C ASP A 470 26.48 -9.77 5.32
N PRO A 471 26.79 -9.48 6.60
CA PRO A 471 26.14 -8.40 7.33
C PRO A 471 26.52 -7.01 6.81
N MET A 472 27.71 -6.83 6.22
CA MET A 472 28.12 -5.55 5.64
C MET A 472 27.37 -5.29 4.32
N ASP A 473 27.22 -6.31 3.44
CA ASP A 473 26.43 -6.22 2.21
C ASP A 473 24.93 -6.01 2.50
N THR A 474 24.40 -6.69 3.50
CA THR A 474 23.02 -6.52 3.95
C THR A 474 22.82 -5.11 4.49
N GLY A 475 23.73 -4.63 5.34
CA GLY A 475 23.65 -3.32 5.95
C GLY A 475 23.73 -2.18 4.91
N LEU A 476 24.68 -2.26 3.99
CA LEU A 476 24.78 -1.30 2.88
C LEU A 476 23.51 -1.30 2.04
N SER A 477 23.01 -2.50 1.67
CA SER A 477 21.80 -2.62 0.87
C SER A 477 20.54 -2.07 1.57
N CYS A 478 20.45 -2.19 2.89
CA CYS A 478 19.40 -1.55 3.68
C CYS A 478 19.54 -0.03 3.67
N PHE A 479 20.76 0.48 3.86
CA PHE A 479 21.02 1.93 3.90
C PHE A 479 20.76 2.65 2.57
N GLN A 480 21.03 1.97 1.45
CA GLN A 480 20.78 2.48 0.11
C GLN A 480 19.30 2.47 -0.28
N GLN A 481 18.52 1.61 0.35
CA GLN A 481 17.10 1.44 0.02
C GLN A 481 16.23 2.52 0.68
N ASN A 482 15.50 3.27 -0.12
CA ASN A 482 14.53 4.27 0.37
C ASN A 482 13.25 3.57 0.85
N PHE A 483 13.31 2.95 2.04
CA PHE A 483 12.15 2.30 2.64
C PHE A 483 11.13 3.31 3.16
N ARG A 484 9.85 3.05 2.87
CA ARG A 484 8.71 3.86 3.34
C ARG A 484 7.75 3.10 4.27
N SER A 485 7.97 1.79 4.42
CA SER A 485 7.10 0.94 5.23
C SER A 485 7.32 1.16 6.72
N GLU A 486 6.25 1.05 7.52
CA GLU A 486 6.32 1.04 8.98
C GLU A 486 7.32 -0.02 9.48
N GLY A 487 8.09 0.31 10.50
CA GLY A 487 9.09 -0.59 11.09
C GLY A 487 10.44 -0.64 10.36
N MET A 488 10.63 0.16 9.31
CA MET A 488 11.88 0.22 8.54
C MET A 488 12.78 1.42 8.91
N ASP A 489 12.42 2.17 9.94
CA ASP A 489 13.15 3.39 10.37
C ASP A 489 14.59 3.14 10.75
N PHE A 490 14.92 1.93 11.22
CA PHE A 490 16.29 1.51 11.51
C PHE A 490 17.21 1.59 10.29
N ALA A 491 16.67 1.44 9.07
CA ALA A 491 17.46 1.41 7.84
C ALA A 491 18.08 2.77 7.46
N ARG A 492 17.72 3.84 8.17
CA ARG A 492 18.21 5.20 7.93
C ARG A 492 19.53 5.53 8.60
N ASP A 493 19.97 4.69 9.53
CA ASP A 493 21.22 4.86 10.28
C ASP A 493 22.04 3.57 10.32
N LEU A 494 23.33 3.65 10.03
CA LEU A 494 24.23 2.49 9.95
C LEU A 494 24.38 1.76 11.28
N GLY A 495 24.41 2.48 12.41
CA GLY A 495 24.48 1.90 13.75
C GLY A 495 23.18 1.17 14.10
N HIS A 496 22.03 1.76 13.74
CA HIS A 496 20.72 1.13 13.94
C HIS A 496 20.57 -0.14 13.09
N ILE A 497 21.06 -0.14 11.85
CA ILE A 497 21.09 -1.32 10.99
C ILE A 497 21.92 -2.44 11.64
N GLY A 498 23.12 -2.11 12.15
CA GLY A 498 23.96 -3.09 12.84
C GLY A 498 23.26 -3.68 14.07
N LEU A 499 22.63 -2.84 14.88
CA LEU A 499 21.85 -3.29 16.04
C LEU A 499 20.68 -4.21 15.65
N GLN A 500 19.96 -3.85 14.58
CA GLN A 500 18.84 -4.66 14.05
C GLN A 500 19.33 -6.04 13.60
N GLN A 501 20.50 -6.11 12.95
CA GLN A 501 21.10 -7.37 12.51
C GLN A 501 21.54 -8.24 13.70
N GLN A 502 22.17 -7.63 14.72
CA GLN A 502 22.51 -8.35 15.95
C GLN A 502 21.28 -8.94 16.63
N GLY A 503 20.21 -8.14 16.79
CA GLY A 503 18.97 -8.61 17.41
C GLY A 503 18.30 -9.72 16.62
N CYS A 504 18.26 -9.59 15.30
CA CYS A 504 17.74 -10.64 14.41
C CYS A 504 18.52 -11.95 14.58
N ARG A 505 19.85 -11.91 14.51
CA ARG A 505 20.71 -13.09 14.69
C ARG A 505 20.51 -13.72 16.07
N ARG A 506 20.58 -12.91 17.15
CA ARG A 506 20.40 -13.36 18.53
C ARG A 506 19.06 -14.08 18.72
N LEU A 507 17.99 -13.52 18.20
CA LEU A 507 16.66 -14.09 18.35
C LEU A 507 16.48 -15.35 17.48
N MET A 508 17.01 -15.39 16.26
CA MET A 508 16.96 -16.59 15.42
C MET A 508 17.77 -17.75 16.00
N GLU A 509 18.96 -17.49 16.58
CA GLU A 509 19.74 -18.48 17.31
C GLU A 509 19.01 -18.98 18.58
N HIS A 510 18.26 -18.10 19.25
CA HIS A 510 17.38 -18.48 20.34
C HIS A 510 16.26 -19.41 19.86
N TRP A 511 15.56 -19.06 18.77
CA TRP A 511 14.49 -19.88 18.19
C TRP A 511 14.97 -21.28 17.79
N GLN A 512 16.17 -21.40 17.24
CA GLN A 512 16.74 -22.71 16.89
C GLN A 512 16.98 -23.61 18.11
N ARG A 513 17.16 -23.03 19.29
CA ARG A 513 17.35 -23.82 20.53
C ARG A 513 16.05 -24.12 21.26
N GLU A 514 15.13 -23.17 21.26
CA GLU A 514 13.96 -23.20 22.15
C GLU A 514 12.67 -23.67 21.46
N LEU A 515 12.58 -23.57 20.13
CA LEU A 515 11.38 -23.96 19.40
C LEU A 515 11.50 -25.34 18.76
N SER A 516 10.36 -26.04 18.66
CA SER A 516 10.27 -27.30 17.92
C SER A 516 10.01 -27.11 16.41
N LEU A 517 9.77 -25.86 15.95
CA LEU A 517 9.60 -25.57 14.52
C LEU A 517 10.86 -25.96 13.73
N PRO A 518 10.72 -26.66 12.59
CA PRO A 518 11.84 -26.88 11.68
C PRO A 518 12.34 -25.53 11.13
N ILE A 519 13.60 -25.19 11.38
CA ILE A 519 14.24 -23.96 10.88
C ILE A 519 15.43 -24.33 10.01
N HIS A 520 15.36 -24.01 8.72
CA HIS A 520 16.46 -24.19 7.76
C HIS A 520 17.14 -22.86 7.47
N ALA A 521 18.43 -22.76 7.75
CA ALA A 521 19.23 -21.57 7.44
C ALA A 521 19.77 -21.66 6.02
N VAL A 522 19.61 -20.59 5.24
CA VAL A 522 20.13 -20.47 3.87
C VAL A 522 21.08 -19.30 3.80
N ASP A 523 22.32 -19.56 3.41
CA ASP A 523 23.31 -18.54 3.15
C ASP A 523 23.21 -18.07 1.70
N TYR A 524 22.98 -16.77 1.53
CA TYR A 524 22.82 -16.15 0.21
C TYR A 524 24.04 -16.42 -0.70
N GLU A 525 25.23 -16.30 -0.15
CA GLU A 525 26.49 -16.52 -0.87
C GLU A 525 26.60 -17.95 -1.38
N GLN A 526 26.23 -18.95 -0.56
CA GLN A 526 26.23 -20.37 -0.97
C GLN A 526 25.17 -20.63 -2.05
N LEU A 527 23.99 -19.99 -1.94
CA LEU A 527 22.96 -20.08 -2.97
C LEU A 527 23.45 -19.53 -4.32
N ILE A 528 24.26 -18.48 -4.31
CA ILE A 528 24.84 -17.88 -5.51
C ILE A 528 25.99 -18.75 -6.08
N GLU A 529 26.77 -19.43 -5.22
CA GLU A 529 27.90 -20.28 -5.62
C GLU A 529 27.46 -21.64 -6.16
N ASP A 530 26.49 -22.30 -5.48
CA ASP A 530 25.91 -23.59 -5.85
C ASP A 530 24.37 -23.52 -5.89
N PRO A 531 23.79 -22.90 -6.92
CA PRO A 531 22.33 -22.73 -7.01
C PRO A 531 21.56 -24.05 -7.00
N GLU A 532 22.02 -25.05 -7.75
CA GLU A 532 21.30 -26.32 -7.85
C GLU A 532 21.32 -27.09 -6.53
N GLY A 533 22.48 -27.21 -5.90
CA GLY A 533 22.60 -27.91 -4.61
C GLY A 533 21.77 -27.26 -3.52
N GLN A 534 21.77 -25.93 -3.44
CA GLN A 534 20.99 -25.18 -2.45
C GLN A 534 19.48 -25.25 -2.73
N VAL A 535 19.06 -25.17 -3.99
CA VAL A 535 17.63 -25.32 -4.38
C VAL A 535 17.14 -26.74 -4.05
N ARG A 536 17.95 -27.79 -4.29
CA ARG A 536 17.60 -29.17 -3.89
C ARG A 536 17.39 -29.29 -2.38
N GLN A 537 18.25 -28.67 -1.57
CA GLN A 537 18.10 -28.65 -0.11
C GLN A 537 16.85 -27.91 0.33
N LEU A 538 16.55 -26.75 -0.28
CA LEU A 538 15.34 -25.99 -0.03
C LEU A 538 14.07 -26.78 -0.32
N LEU A 539 13.99 -27.44 -1.48
CA LEU A 539 12.84 -28.25 -1.87
C LEU A 539 12.69 -29.48 -0.95
N ALA A 540 13.78 -30.17 -0.62
CA ALA A 540 13.77 -31.27 0.34
C ALA A 540 13.27 -30.83 1.73
N PHE A 541 13.75 -29.68 2.24
CA PHE A 541 13.27 -29.09 3.49
C PHE A 541 11.80 -28.73 3.42
N ALA A 542 11.33 -28.18 2.29
CA ALA A 542 9.92 -27.87 2.08
C ALA A 542 9.06 -29.14 1.86
N GLY A 543 9.65 -30.34 1.76
CA GLY A 543 8.94 -31.58 1.46
C GLY A 543 8.36 -31.60 0.04
N LEU A 544 9.11 -31.06 -0.92
CA LEU A 544 8.76 -30.98 -2.33
C LEU A 544 9.75 -31.79 -3.18
N ASP A 545 9.24 -32.36 -4.26
CA ASP A 545 10.07 -32.99 -5.27
C ASP A 545 10.86 -31.94 -6.07
N TRP A 546 11.91 -32.41 -6.76
CA TRP A 546 12.69 -31.55 -7.63
C TRP A 546 11.86 -31.06 -8.83
N ASP A 547 11.91 -29.75 -9.09
CA ASP A 547 11.36 -29.16 -10.31
C ASP A 547 12.35 -28.13 -10.88
N GLU A 548 12.67 -28.26 -12.17
CA GLU A 548 13.64 -27.40 -12.87
C GLU A 548 13.17 -25.95 -12.97
N ALA A 549 11.86 -25.69 -12.89
CA ALA A 549 11.31 -24.33 -12.87
C ALA A 549 11.89 -23.49 -11.73
N CYS A 550 12.29 -24.12 -10.63
CA CYS A 550 12.90 -23.44 -9.47
C CYS A 550 14.29 -22.86 -9.80
N LEU A 551 15.05 -23.43 -10.73
CA LEU A 551 16.29 -22.81 -11.24
C LEU A 551 16.01 -21.75 -12.31
N ASN A 552 14.90 -21.88 -13.02
CA ASN A 552 14.49 -20.96 -14.06
C ASN A 552 13.51 -19.87 -13.53
N PHE A 553 13.51 -19.59 -12.24
CA PHE A 553 12.59 -18.69 -11.54
C PHE A 553 12.49 -17.29 -12.19
N HIS A 554 13.56 -16.81 -12.83
CA HIS A 554 13.61 -15.52 -13.52
C HIS A 554 12.70 -15.45 -14.77
N ARG A 555 12.24 -16.61 -15.28
CA ARG A 555 11.28 -16.72 -16.39
C ARG A 555 9.83 -16.72 -15.92
N SER A 556 9.60 -16.82 -14.61
CA SER A 556 8.26 -16.78 -14.04
C SER A 556 7.60 -15.42 -14.31
N ARG A 557 6.33 -15.45 -14.77
CA ARG A 557 5.52 -14.25 -15.03
C ARG A 557 4.86 -13.69 -13.76
N ARG A 558 5.15 -14.26 -12.61
CA ARG A 558 4.55 -13.85 -11.35
C ARG A 558 4.85 -12.39 -11.02
N VAL A 559 3.82 -11.67 -10.55
CA VAL A 559 3.98 -10.30 -10.04
C VAL A 559 4.69 -10.32 -8.68
N ILE A 560 5.83 -9.63 -8.58
CA ILE A 560 6.64 -9.52 -7.36
C ILE A 560 6.49 -8.09 -6.84
N ARG A 561 5.93 -7.94 -5.64
CA ARG A 561 5.70 -6.63 -5.00
C ARG A 561 6.67 -6.42 -3.84
N THR A 562 7.97 -6.34 -4.12
CA THR A 562 9.01 -6.13 -3.10
C THR A 562 10.07 -5.14 -3.57
N ALA A 563 10.81 -4.56 -2.62
CA ALA A 563 11.96 -3.69 -2.90
C ALA A 563 13.06 -4.36 -3.76
N SER A 564 13.03 -5.69 -3.89
CA SER A 564 13.99 -6.49 -4.68
C SER A 564 13.44 -6.92 -6.04
N TYR A 565 12.32 -6.35 -6.51
CA TYR A 565 11.62 -6.73 -7.74
C TYR A 565 12.53 -6.91 -8.96
N GLU A 566 13.41 -5.95 -9.21
CA GLU A 566 14.29 -5.98 -10.39
C GLU A 566 15.37 -7.06 -10.30
N GLN A 567 15.86 -7.30 -9.09
CA GLN A 567 16.96 -8.22 -8.83
C GLN A 567 16.54 -9.68 -9.04
N VAL A 568 15.31 -10.02 -8.67
CA VAL A 568 14.80 -11.41 -8.76
C VAL A 568 14.23 -11.77 -10.13
N ARG A 569 14.16 -10.84 -11.07
CA ARG A 569 13.82 -11.08 -12.49
C ARG A 569 15.04 -11.33 -13.39
N GLN A 570 16.21 -11.38 -12.82
CA GLN A 570 17.45 -11.71 -13.52
C GLN A 570 17.93 -13.10 -13.11
N PRO A 571 18.67 -13.81 -13.97
CA PRO A 571 19.41 -14.99 -13.53
C PRO A 571 20.29 -14.66 -12.33
N ILE A 572 20.61 -15.64 -11.52
CA ILE A 572 21.52 -15.49 -10.38
C ILE A 572 22.83 -14.83 -10.84
N TYR A 573 23.24 -13.74 -10.16
CA TYR A 573 24.43 -12.96 -10.47
C TYR A 573 25.29 -12.72 -9.23
N LYS A 574 26.63 -12.64 -9.43
CA LYS A 574 27.62 -12.55 -8.35
C LYS A 574 27.95 -11.12 -7.92
N SER A 575 27.54 -10.10 -8.68
CA SER A 575 27.96 -8.70 -8.43
C SER A 575 27.40 -8.09 -7.16
N SER A 576 26.48 -8.78 -6.48
CA SER A 576 25.92 -8.34 -5.18
C SER A 576 26.72 -8.82 -3.97
N ILE A 577 27.73 -9.70 -4.16
CA ILE A 577 28.59 -10.22 -3.09
C ILE A 577 29.82 -9.33 -2.96
N GLY A 578 30.10 -8.91 -1.73
CA GLY A 578 31.28 -8.09 -1.41
C GLY A 578 31.17 -6.65 -1.92
N ARG A 579 29.99 -6.19 -2.32
CA ARG A 579 29.75 -4.83 -2.83
C ARG A 579 30.07 -3.76 -1.79
N TRP A 580 29.91 -4.05 -0.51
CA TRP A 580 30.24 -3.15 0.59
C TRP A 580 31.69 -2.66 0.56
N ARG A 581 32.64 -3.39 -0.05
CA ARG A 581 34.05 -2.99 -0.14
C ARG A 581 34.27 -1.68 -0.89
N HIS A 582 33.39 -1.36 -1.86
CA HIS A 582 33.43 -0.05 -2.53
C HIS A 582 33.04 1.11 -1.60
N TYR A 583 32.37 0.80 -0.49
CA TYR A 583 31.87 1.75 0.50
C TYR A 583 32.55 1.65 1.85
N GLU A 584 33.56 0.77 1.99
CA GLU A 584 34.26 0.46 3.25
C GLU A 584 34.64 1.70 4.07
N PRO A 585 35.19 2.81 3.49
CA PRO A 585 35.61 3.98 4.27
C PRO A 585 34.47 4.66 5.04
N TRP A 586 33.22 4.46 4.64
CA TRP A 586 32.05 5.12 5.24
C TRP A 586 31.20 4.18 6.10
N LEU A 587 31.52 2.88 6.13
CA LEU A 587 30.73 1.87 6.84
C LEU A 587 31.24 1.59 8.26
N ALA A 588 32.20 2.35 8.78
CA ALA A 588 32.72 2.17 10.14
C ALA A 588 31.65 2.15 11.24
N PRO A 589 30.57 2.98 11.19
CA PRO A 589 29.50 2.88 12.20
C PRO A 589 28.74 1.55 12.16
N LEU A 590 28.54 0.97 10.96
CA LEU A 590 27.92 -0.34 10.79
C LEU A 590 28.82 -1.44 11.35
N ALA A 591 30.11 -1.45 10.98
CA ALA A 591 31.07 -2.44 11.45
C ALA A 591 31.17 -2.41 13.00
N ALA A 592 31.32 -1.22 13.58
CA ALA A 592 31.36 -1.04 15.02
C ALA A 592 30.09 -1.55 15.72
N ALA A 593 28.91 -1.29 15.13
CA ALA A 593 27.66 -1.78 15.70
C ALA A 593 27.50 -3.30 15.59
N LEU A 594 28.04 -3.93 14.54
CA LEU A 594 28.01 -5.40 14.37
C LEU A 594 28.94 -6.13 15.35
N GLU A 595 30.06 -5.50 15.75
CA GLU A 595 31.04 -6.05 16.68
C GLU A 595 30.75 -5.71 18.16
N ALA A 596 29.90 -4.67 18.39
CA ALA A 596 29.58 -4.25 19.75
C ALA A 596 28.91 -5.38 20.55
N PRO A 597 29.22 -5.52 21.86
CA PRO A 597 28.55 -6.50 22.70
C PRO A 597 27.05 -6.16 22.81
N TRP A 598 26.21 -7.20 22.84
CA TRP A 598 24.81 -7.00 23.17
C TRP A 598 24.66 -6.68 24.64
N ILE A 599 24.28 -5.47 24.98
CA ILE A 599 24.05 -5.02 26.35
C ILE A 599 22.55 -4.92 26.57
N SER A 600 22.01 -5.74 27.46
CA SER A 600 20.60 -5.69 27.84
C SER A 600 20.31 -4.43 28.68
N PRO A 601 19.16 -3.76 28.49
CA PRO A 601 18.81 -2.58 29.27
C PRO A 601 18.75 -2.91 30.78
N GLY A 602 19.55 -2.22 31.58
CA GLY A 602 19.68 -2.46 33.03
C GLY A 602 20.93 -3.20 33.45
N GLU A 603 21.71 -3.77 32.55
CA GLU A 603 23.06 -4.24 32.84
C GLU A 603 24.05 -3.06 32.84
N PRO A 604 24.91 -2.90 33.88
CA PRO A 604 25.95 -1.90 33.84
C PRO A 604 26.91 -2.24 32.69
N ALA A 605 27.27 -1.22 31.89
CA ALA A 605 28.30 -1.38 30.87
C ALA A 605 29.57 -1.89 31.60
N GLY A 606 29.95 -3.15 31.33
CA GLY A 606 31.16 -3.71 31.89
C GLY A 606 32.36 -2.84 31.48
N HIS A 607 33.18 -2.50 32.48
CA HIS A 607 34.42 -1.72 32.32
C HIS A 607 35.47 -2.49 31.54
#